data_1a1512dabc44736ddd5ab5e3dd35a102
#
_entry.id   1a1512dabc44736ddd5ab5e3dd35a102
#
_cell.length_a   1.000
_cell.length_b   1.000
_cell.length_c   1.000
_cell.angle_alpha   90.00
_cell.angle_beta   90.00
_cell.angle_gamma   90.00
#
_symmetry.space_group_name_H-M   'P 1'
#
loop_
_entity.id
_entity.type
_entity.pdbx_description
1 polymer ?
#
loop_
_entity_poly.entity_id
_entity_poly.type
_entity_poly.pdbx_seq_one_letter_code
_entity_poly.pdbx_strand_id
1 'polypeptide(L)'
;MNYLLASICILLLLVILFFVGLLFFRSYTTQHSTSQEIFLSGTIPGELPSGQLSGSVTFETNWKGKKFDQGSQTGINTFEENGTLVEKYPFKTYVAKGLKDPNIDVIKIEYDIPQNPFWLRWVLDEIVEVKPGEFLGKVHLRLGFFSFALGYFKLSQ
;
A
#
# COMPACT_ATOMS: atom_id res chain seq x y z
N MET A 1 6.52 13.04 41.98
CA MET A 1 6.19 13.00 40.55
C MET A 1 4.92 13.79 40.39
N ASN A 2 4.93 14.87 39.60
CA ASN A 2 3.79 15.78 39.51
C ASN A 2 2.58 15.06 38.90
N TYR A 3 1.43 15.13 39.55
CA TYR A 3 0.14 14.58 39.07
C TYR A 3 -0.16 15.07 37.64
N LEU A 4 0.23 16.30 37.30
CA LEU A 4 0.10 16.86 35.96
C LEU A 4 0.87 16.03 34.90
N LEU A 5 2.13 15.66 35.19
CA LEU A 5 2.93 14.82 34.28
C LEU A 5 2.32 13.43 34.10
N ALA A 6 1.85 12.83 35.20
CA ALA A 6 1.17 11.54 35.12
C ALA A 6 -0.11 11.61 34.29
N SER A 7 -0.91 12.66 34.44
CA SER A 7 -2.14 12.86 33.66
C SER A 7 -1.84 13.06 32.17
N ILE A 8 -0.79 13.80 31.82
CA ILE A 8 -0.36 13.97 30.43
C ILE A 8 0.09 12.64 29.83
N CYS A 9 0.88 11.84 30.56
CA CYS A 9 1.33 10.52 30.07
C CYS A 9 0.14 9.57 29.86
N ILE A 10 -0.84 9.56 30.76
CA ILE A 10 -2.06 8.75 30.61
C ILE A 10 -2.85 9.19 29.38
N LEU A 11 -3.04 10.49 29.19
CA LEU A 11 -3.76 11.01 28.02
C LEU A 11 -3.05 10.62 26.71
N LEU A 12 -1.73 10.78 26.63
CA LEU A 12 -0.95 10.36 25.47
C LEU A 12 -1.08 8.86 25.18
N LEU A 13 -1.04 8.03 26.24
CA LEU A 13 -1.24 6.59 26.10
C LEU A 13 -2.62 6.26 25.54
N LEU A 14 -3.67 6.90 26.05
CA LEU A 14 -5.05 6.70 25.57
C LEU A 14 -5.19 7.10 24.10
N VAL A 15 -4.57 8.21 23.69
CA VAL A 15 -4.55 8.65 22.29
C VAL A 15 -3.84 7.62 21.40
N ILE A 16 -2.68 7.11 21.82
CA ILE A 16 -1.95 6.08 21.08
C ILE A 16 -2.81 4.81 20.94
N LEU A 17 -3.40 4.33 22.04
CA LEU A 17 -4.25 3.14 22.03
C LEU A 17 -5.47 3.32 21.13
N PHE A 18 -6.06 4.51 21.09
CA PHE A 18 -7.17 4.84 20.19
C PHE A 18 -6.74 4.72 18.72
N PHE A 19 -5.61 5.32 18.31
CA PHE A 19 -5.12 5.23 16.95
C PHE A 19 -4.72 3.80 16.55
N VAL A 20 -4.10 3.05 17.45
CA VAL A 20 -3.80 1.62 17.24
C VAL A 20 -5.10 0.83 17.05
N GLY A 21 -6.12 1.09 17.86
CA GLY A 21 -7.46 0.49 17.71
C GLY A 21 -8.07 0.79 16.34
N LEU A 22 -7.96 2.03 15.85
CA LEU A 22 -8.41 2.40 14.51
C LEU A 22 -7.67 1.63 13.40
N LEU A 23 -6.37 1.43 13.53
CA LEU A 23 -5.59 0.64 12.56
C LEU A 23 -6.03 -0.83 12.54
N PHE A 24 -6.27 -1.43 13.70
CA PHE A 24 -6.81 -2.79 13.77
C PHE A 24 -8.20 -2.88 13.15
N PHE A 25 -9.10 -1.95 13.50
CA PHE A 25 -10.44 -1.90 12.91
C PHE A 25 -10.40 -1.71 11.39
N ARG A 26 -9.57 -0.78 10.91
CA ARG A 26 -9.38 -0.55 9.47
C ARG A 26 -8.86 -1.78 8.77
N SER A 27 -7.84 -2.43 9.34
CA SER A 27 -7.27 -3.65 8.79
C SER A 27 -8.30 -4.78 8.74
N TYR A 28 -9.10 -4.94 9.80
CA TYR A 28 -10.18 -5.92 9.85
C TYR A 28 -11.21 -5.67 8.74
N THR A 29 -11.73 -4.45 8.62
CA THR A 29 -12.73 -4.11 7.59
C THR A 29 -12.19 -4.27 6.17
N THR A 30 -10.93 -3.93 5.94
CA THR A 30 -10.26 -4.14 4.64
C THR A 30 -10.19 -5.61 4.27
N GLN A 31 -9.80 -6.48 5.23
CA GLN A 31 -9.70 -7.95 5.03
C GLN A 31 -11.06 -8.66 4.88
N HIS A 32 -12.19 -8.01 5.24
CA HIS A 32 -13.54 -8.56 5.12
C HIS A 32 -14.40 -7.80 4.10
N SER A 33 -13.76 -7.13 3.15
CA SER A 33 -14.44 -6.37 2.10
C SER A 33 -14.63 -7.21 0.82
N THR A 34 -15.55 -6.80 -0.04
CA THR A 34 -15.68 -7.39 -1.40
C THR A 34 -14.38 -7.25 -2.20
N SER A 35 -13.62 -6.18 -2.00
CA SER A 35 -12.30 -6.03 -2.64
C SER A 35 -11.31 -7.10 -2.21
N GLN A 36 -11.41 -7.62 -0.99
CA GLN A 36 -10.60 -8.74 -0.53
C GLN A 36 -10.92 -10.03 -1.31
N GLU A 37 -12.18 -10.31 -1.55
CA GLU A 37 -12.59 -11.50 -2.33
C GLU A 37 -12.04 -11.42 -3.76
N ILE A 38 -12.15 -10.25 -4.39
CA ILE A 38 -11.59 -10.00 -5.72
C ILE A 38 -10.06 -10.13 -5.70
N PHE A 39 -9.38 -9.59 -4.69
CA PHE A 39 -7.93 -9.68 -4.54
C PHE A 39 -7.46 -11.14 -4.41
N LEU A 40 -8.16 -11.94 -3.63
CA LEU A 40 -7.85 -13.36 -3.44
C LEU A 40 -8.08 -14.21 -4.71
N SER A 41 -8.94 -13.78 -5.61
CA SER A 41 -9.18 -14.42 -6.91
C SER A 41 -8.18 -14.02 -8.00
N GLY A 42 -7.38 -12.97 -7.76
CA GLY A 42 -6.38 -12.50 -8.70
C GLY A 42 -5.15 -13.39 -8.76
N THR A 43 -4.35 -13.20 -9.79
CA THR A 43 -3.16 -14.02 -10.07
C THR A 43 -1.95 -13.15 -10.40
N ILE A 44 -0.77 -13.76 -10.47
CA ILE A 44 0.39 -13.14 -11.07
C ILE A 44 0.22 -13.20 -12.60
N PRO A 45 0.38 -12.09 -13.34
CA PRO A 45 0.34 -12.11 -14.79
C PRO A 45 1.52 -12.91 -15.38
N GLY A 46 1.36 -13.41 -16.60
CA GLY A 46 2.44 -14.09 -17.31
C GLY A 46 3.66 -13.20 -17.56
N GLU A 47 3.43 -11.90 -17.76
CA GLU A 47 4.47 -10.86 -17.80
C GLU A 47 4.20 -9.81 -16.73
N LEU A 48 5.24 -9.42 -16.00
CA LEU A 48 5.14 -8.37 -14.99
C LEU A 48 4.74 -7.02 -15.64
N PRO A 49 4.02 -6.17 -14.90
CA PRO A 49 3.60 -4.89 -15.45
C PRO A 49 4.78 -4.04 -15.89
N SER A 50 4.62 -3.33 -17.02
CA SER A 50 5.63 -2.45 -17.60
C SER A 50 4.99 -1.18 -18.14
N GLY A 51 5.73 -0.06 -18.09
CA GLY A 51 5.25 1.25 -18.52
C GLY A 51 4.34 1.92 -17.52
N GLN A 52 3.61 2.94 -17.96
CA GLN A 52 2.69 3.70 -17.14
C GLN A 52 1.35 2.97 -17.00
N LEU A 53 0.93 2.69 -15.79
CA LEU A 53 -0.40 2.22 -15.45
C LEU A 53 -1.17 3.36 -14.76
N SER A 54 -2.39 3.61 -15.25
CA SER A 54 -3.31 4.57 -14.65
C SER A 54 -3.83 4.06 -13.32
N GLY A 55 -3.83 4.92 -12.30
CA GLY A 55 -4.24 4.56 -10.95
C GLY A 55 -5.56 5.21 -10.54
N SER A 56 -6.35 4.50 -9.74
CA SER A 56 -7.54 5.05 -9.10
C SER A 56 -7.73 4.50 -7.69
N VAL A 57 -8.29 5.35 -6.82
CA VAL A 57 -8.71 5.03 -5.46
C VAL A 57 -10.15 5.52 -5.25
N THR A 58 -10.78 5.15 -4.14
CA THR A 58 -12.18 5.50 -3.85
C THR A 58 -12.40 6.94 -3.40
N PHE A 59 -11.34 7.71 -3.23
CA PHE A 59 -11.39 9.13 -2.83
C PHE A 59 -10.59 9.99 -3.82
N GLU A 60 -10.87 11.27 -3.84
CA GLU A 60 -10.17 12.21 -4.71
C GLU A 60 -8.71 12.38 -4.30
N THR A 61 -7.80 12.32 -5.28
CA THR A 61 -6.36 12.43 -5.07
C THR A 61 -5.67 12.93 -6.34
N ASN A 62 -4.49 13.50 -6.19
CA ASN A 62 -3.61 13.85 -7.30
C ASN A 62 -2.74 12.67 -7.78
N TRP A 63 -2.80 11.51 -7.12
CA TRP A 63 -2.12 10.30 -7.58
C TRP A 63 -2.75 9.77 -8.88
N LYS A 64 -1.92 9.52 -9.90
CA LYS A 64 -2.33 9.09 -11.24
C LYS A 64 -1.92 7.67 -11.59
N GLY A 65 -1.20 7.01 -10.70
CA GLY A 65 -0.80 5.62 -10.91
C GLY A 65 0.67 5.36 -10.68
N LYS A 66 1.18 4.37 -11.39
CA LYS A 66 2.55 3.88 -11.24
C LYS A 66 3.16 3.59 -12.60
N LYS A 67 4.42 3.95 -12.74
CA LYS A 67 5.23 3.58 -13.90
C LYS A 67 6.18 2.46 -13.48
N PHE A 68 6.15 1.34 -14.19
CA PHE A 68 6.94 0.15 -13.92
C PHE A 68 8.06 0.00 -14.95
N ASP A 69 9.22 -0.43 -14.49
CA ASP A 69 10.31 -0.94 -15.29
C ASP A 69 10.52 -2.42 -14.97
N GLN A 70 10.00 -3.27 -15.85
CA GLN A 70 10.09 -4.72 -15.70
C GLN A 70 11.55 -5.21 -15.72
N GLY A 71 12.40 -4.60 -16.56
CA GLY A 71 13.79 -5.03 -16.71
C GLY A 71 14.63 -4.84 -15.46
N SER A 72 14.43 -3.74 -14.73
CA SER A 72 15.11 -3.44 -13.49
C SER A 72 14.34 -3.88 -12.23
N GLN A 73 13.12 -4.38 -12.39
CA GLN A 73 12.19 -4.69 -11.29
C GLN A 73 11.99 -3.51 -10.35
N THR A 74 11.83 -2.32 -10.91
CA THR A 74 11.60 -1.07 -10.17
C THR A 74 10.40 -0.32 -10.74
N GLY A 75 10.07 0.78 -10.12
CA GLY A 75 9.07 1.71 -10.63
C GLY A 75 9.01 2.97 -9.79
N ILE A 76 8.08 3.83 -10.16
CA ILE A 76 7.87 5.12 -9.49
C ILE A 76 6.39 5.49 -9.54
N ASN A 77 5.90 6.16 -8.49
CA ASN A 77 4.54 6.70 -8.50
C ASN A 77 4.46 7.96 -9.35
N THR A 78 3.32 8.16 -9.99
CA THR A 78 3.03 9.35 -10.79
C THR A 78 1.89 10.14 -10.15
N PHE A 79 2.05 11.46 -10.12
CA PHE A 79 1.11 12.42 -9.55
C PHE A 79 0.85 13.55 -10.55
N GLU A 80 -0.30 14.19 -10.46
CA GLU A 80 -0.58 15.41 -11.19
C GLU A 80 -0.34 16.62 -10.27
N GLU A 81 0.55 17.52 -10.69
CA GLU A 81 0.83 18.77 -10.00
C GLU A 81 0.79 19.91 -11.03
N ASN A 82 -0.11 20.86 -10.82
CA ASN A 82 -0.30 22.02 -11.71
C ASN A 82 -0.50 21.62 -13.20
N GLY A 83 -1.26 20.54 -13.45
CA GLY A 83 -1.52 20.03 -14.80
C GLY A 83 -0.36 19.28 -15.44
N THR A 84 0.70 18.98 -14.68
CA THR A 84 1.87 18.23 -15.16
C THR A 84 2.02 16.93 -14.37
N LEU A 85 2.35 15.82 -15.06
CA LEU A 85 2.70 14.57 -14.38
C LEU A 85 4.11 14.68 -13.79
N VAL A 86 4.23 14.40 -12.50
CA VAL A 86 5.48 14.33 -11.77
C VAL A 86 5.70 12.95 -11.20
N GLU A 87 6.95 12.48 -11.25
CA GLU A 87 7.37 11.19 -10.72
C GLU A 87 7.92 11.35 -9.31
N LYS A 88 7.36 10.62 -8.33
CA LYS A 88 7.78 10.63 -6.93
C LYS A 88 7.70 9.24 -6.33
N TYR A 89 8.48 8.99 -5.30
CA TYR A 89 8.42 7.78 -4.49
C TYR A 89 8.72 6.50 -5.30
N PRO A 90 9.99 6.31 -5.67
CA PRO A 90 10.43 5.09 -6.34
C PRO A 90 10.20 3.86 -5.46
N PHE A 91 10.11 2.70 -6.08
CA PHE A 91 9.91 1.41 -5.42
C PHE A 91 10.64 0.28 -6.15
N LYS A 92 10.80 -0.85 -5.47
CA LYS A 92 11.22 -2.13 -6.06
C LYS A 92 10.03 -3.06 -6.17
N THR A 93 10.10 -3.99 -7.13
CA THR A 93 9.08 -5.03 -7.30
C THR A 93 9.68 -6.43 -7.22
N TYR A 94 8.94 -7.35 -6.66
CA TYR A 94 9.28 -8.78 -6.63
C TYR A 94 8.03 -9.62 -6.37
N VAL A 95 8.05 -10.88 -6.76
CA VAL A 95 6.96 -11.82 -6.49
C VAL A 95 7.24 -12.55 -5.16
N ALA A 96 6.23 -12.58 -4.30
CA ALA A 96 6.27 -13.32 -3.03
C ALA A 96 4.85 -13.64 -2.55
N LYS A 97 4.75 -14.40 -1.46
CA LYS A 97 3.46 -14.64 -0.79
C LYS A 97 2.88 -13.36 -0.22
N GLY A 98 1.55 -13.23 -0.27
CA GLY A 98 0.83 -12.10 0.31
C GLY A 98 1.12 -11.95 1.82
N LEU A 99 1.28 -10.73 2.29
CA LEU A 99 1.64 -10.42 3.69
C LEU A 99 0.54 -10.84 4.67
N LYS A 100 -0.71 -10.66 4.29
CA LYS A 100 -1.90 -11.07 5.04
C LYS A 100 -2.60 -12.28 4.41
N ASP A 101 -2.19 -12.67 3.21
CA ASP A 101 -2.80 -13.71 2.39
C ASP A 101 -1.73 -14.72 1.92
N PRO A 102 -1.13 -15.51 2.83
CA PRO A 102 0.04 -16.35 2.53
C PRO A 102 -0.25 -17.49 1.54
N ASN A 103 -1.51 -17.72 1.21
CA ASN A 103 -1.92 -18.76 0.26
C ASN A 103 -1.84 -18.33 -1.21
N ILE A 104 -1.71 -17.03 -1.49
CA ILE A 104 -1.59 -16.50 -2.85
C ILE A 104 -0.22 -15.86 -3.08
N ASP A 105 0.23 -15.88 -4.34
CA ASP A 105 1.38 -15.11 -4.79
C ASP A 105 0.92 -13.71 -5.22
N VAL A 106 1.71 -12.70 -4.91
CA VAL A 106 1.45 -11.29 -5.25
C VAL A 106 2.71 -10.63 -5.77
N ILE A 107 2.57 -9.58 -6.55
CA ILE A 107 3.68 -8.68 -6.87
C ILE A 107 3.78 -7.67 -5.71
N LYS A 108 4.89 -7.69 -4.99
CA LYS A 108 5.22 -6.71 -3.96
C LYS A 108 5.71 -5.43 -4.60
N ILE A 109 5.29 -4.29 -4.05
CA ILE A 109 5.77 -2.95 -4.39
C ILE A 109 6.36 -2.39 -3.09
N GLU A 110 7.68 -2.45 -2.99
CA GLU A 110 8.44 -2.18 -1.78
C GLU A 110 9.01 -0.76 -1.79
N TYR A 111 8.60 0.04 -0.80
CA TYR A 111 9.06 1.42 -0.62
C TYR A 111 10.22 1.56 0.37
N ASP A 112 10.67 0.50 1.03
CA ASP A 112 11.81 0.55 1.94
C ASP A 112 13.14 0.63 1.17
N ILE A 113 13.37 1.80 0.59
CA ILE A 113 14.59 2.19 -0.11
C ILE A 113 15.06 3.56 0.39
N PRO A 114 16.39 3.83 0.40
CA PRO A 114 16.95 5.06 0.98
C PRO A 114 16.45 6.37 0.37
N GLN A 115 16.00 6.35 -0.89
CA GLN A 115 15.50 7.52 -1.62
C GLN A 115 14.14 8.00 -1.09
N ASN A 116 13.40 7.14 -0.39
CA ASN A 116 12.09 7.47 0.15
C ASN A 116 12.16 8.07 1.56
N PRO A 117 11.22 8.98 1.92
CA PRO A 117 11.10 9.46 3.28
C PRO A 117 10.80 8.30 4.25
N PHE A 118 11.29 8.40 5.48
CA PHE A 118 11.26 7.32 6.46
C PHE A 118 9.85 6.75 6.72
N TRP A 119 8.83 7.60 6.73
CA TRP A 119 7.44 7.18 6.96
C TRP A 119 6.87 6.35 5.81
N LEU A 120 7.28 6.60 4.55
CA LEU A 120 6.84 5.82 3.40
C LEU A 120 7.50 4.44 3.37
N ARG A 121 8.69 4.30 3.92
CA ARG A 121 9.43 3.04 3.99
C ARG A 121 8.71 1.97 4.83
N TRP A 122 7.71 2.35 5.60
CA TRP A 122 6.83 1.41 6.32
C TRP A 122 5.67 0.90 5.47
N VAL A 123 5.44 1.50 4.30
CA VAL A 123 4.38 1.09 3.39
C VAL A 123 4.89 -0.04 2.49
N LEU A 124 4.02 -1.01 2.25
CA LEU A 124 4.18 -2.07 1.26
C LEU A 124 2.86 -2.19 0.51
N ASP A 125 2.91 -2.09 -0.82
CA ASP A 125 1.76 -2.44 -1.64
C ASP A 125 1.93 -3.86 -2.18
N GLU A 126 0.81 -4.51 -2.42
CA GLU A 126 0.71 -5.81 -3.09
C GLU A 126 -0.27 -5.67 -4.24
N ILE A 127 0.05 -6.18 -5.42
CA ILE A 127 -0.88 -6.19 -6.55
C ILE A 127 -1.06 -7.60 -7.10
N VAL A 128 -2.27 -7.88 -7.58
CA VAL A 128 -2.64 -9.07 -8.36
C VAL A 128 -3.34 -8.61 -9.64
N GLU A 129 -3.20 -9.38 -10.71
CA GLU A 129 -3.98 -9.16 -11.92
C GLU A 129 -5.36 -9.80 -11.77
N VAL A 130 -6.42 -9.01 -11.94
CA VAL A 130 -7.82 -9.46 -11.83
C VAL A 130 -8.47 -9.66 -13.19
N LYS A 131 -7.94 -9.00 -14.23
CA LYS A 131 -8.22 -9.19 -15.64
C LYS A 131 -6.98 -8.75 -16.42
N PRO A 132 -6.80 -9.20 -17.67
CA PRO A 132 -5.66 -8.79 -18.48
C PRO A 132 -5.48 -7.26 -18.49
N GLY A 133 -4.34 -6.78 -17.98
CA GLY A 133 -4.00 -5.36 -17.87
C GLY A 133 -4.71 -4.59 -16.75
N GLU A 134 -5.58 -5.23 -15.95
CA GLU A 134 -6.24 -4.63 -14.79
C GLU A 134 -5.73 -5.26 -13.49
N PHE A 135 -5.23 -4.45 -12.58
CA PHE A 135 -4.68 -4.89 -11.30
C PHE A 135 -5.46 -4.31 -10.13
N LEU A 136 -5.66 -5.13 -9.11
CA LEU A 136 -6.11 -4.68 -7.80
C LEU A 136 -4.92 -4.68 -6.84
N GLY A 137 -4.68 -3.54 -6.22
CA GLY A 137 -3.62 -3.36 -5.24
C GLY A 137 -4.16 -3.25 -3.83
N LYS A 138 -3.42 -3.79 -2.86
CA LYS A 138 -3.68 -3.69 -1.42
C LYS A 138 -2.52 -2.96 -0.76
N VAL A 139 -2.84 -1.93 0.02
CA VAL A 139 -1.86 -1.13 0.77
C VAL A 139 -1.71 -1.68 2.18
N HIS A 140 -0.47 -1.90 2.60
CA HIS A 140 -0.12 -2.32 3.96
C HIS A 140 0.76 -1.27 4.65
N LEU A 141 0.53 -1.10 5.95
CA LEU A 141 1.42 -0.39 6.86
C LEU A 141 2.13 -1.41 7.76
N ARG A 142 3.45 -1.39 7.79
CA ARG A 142 4.28 -2.28 8.62
C ARG A 142 4.86 -1.50 9.80
N LEU A 143 4.53 -1.89 11.02
CA LEU A 143 5.04 -1.28 12.25
C LEU A 143 5.68 -2.36 13.12
N GLY A 144 6.98 -2.59 12.94
CA GLY A 144 7.71 -3.66 13.60
C GLY A 144 7.13 -5.03 13.26
N PHE A 145 6.59 -5.74 14.27
CA PHE A 145 5.96 -7.05 14.11
C PHE A 145 4.51 -6.99 13.60
N PHE A 146 3.92 -5.81 13.57
CA PHE A 146 2.52 -5.64 13.16
C PHE A 146 2.44 -5.18 11.71
N SER A 147 1.43 -5.67 11.02
CA SER A 147 1.05 -5.20 9.69
C SER A 147 -0.44 -4.98 9.60
N PHE A 148 -0.84 -3.90 8.95
CA PHE A 148 -2.23 -3.46 8.81
C PHE A 148 -2.56 -3.29 7.35
N ALA A 149 -3.66 -3.90 6.88
CA ALA A 149 -4.20 -3.65 5.55
C ALA A 149 -5.02 -2.35 5.60
N LEU A 150 -4.62 -1.33 4.85
CA LEU A 150 -5.23 0.00 4.92
C LEU A 150 -6.34 0.21 3.89
N GLY A 151 -6.30 -0.47 2.76
CA GLY A 151 -7.28 -0.32 1.68
C GLY A 151 -6.78 -0.83 0.35
N TYR A 152 -7.54 -0.51 -0.69
CA TYR A 152 -7.28 -0.96 -2.05
C TYR A 152 -7.15 0.21 -3.02
N PHE A 153 -6.41 -0.03 -4.11
CA PHE A 153 -6.32 0.83 -5.29
C PHE A 153 -6.39 -0.04 -6.55
N LYS A 154 -6.71 0.57 -7.68
CA LYS A 154 -6.72 -0.10 -8.98
C LYS A 154 -5.64 0.48 -9.86
N LEU A 155 -5.07 -0.37 -10.72
CA LEU A 155 -4.19 0.03 -11.80
C LEU A 155 -4.72 -0.57 -13.10
N SER A 156 -4.59 0.17 -14.20
CA SER A 156 -4.94 -0.30 -15.55
C SER A 156 -3.96 0.21 -16.58
N GLN A 157 -3.71 -0.61 -17.59
CA GLN A 157 -2.97 -0.22 -18.79
C GLN A 157 -3.76 0.73 -19.64
#